data_11256e90e3d171e33b219ff03b7ccc44
#
_entry.id   11256e90e3d171e33b219ff03b7ccc44
#
_cell.length_a   1.000
_cell.length_b   1.000
_cell.length_c   1.000
_cell.angle_alpha   90.00
_cell.angle_beta   90.00
_cell.angle_gamma   90.00
#
_symmetry.space_group_name_H-M   'P 1'
#
loop_
_entity.id
_entity.type
_entity.pdbx_description
1 polymer ?
#
loop_
_entity_poly.entity_id
_entity_poly.type
_entity_poly.pdbx_seq_one_letter_code
_entity_poly.pdbx_strand_id
1 'polypeptide(L)'
;MASALSDSLISTDHIPVKLVIAGPFGVGKTTIVSALSEIRPLNTEEVLTEAGTLVDDLTGVNEKTTTTTAIDFGRLTLPGVVLYLFGAPGQTRFQVLWEELVRGALGVLVLADTRRIDDSFAVLDLVENAGIRYAVAVNHFADSPDYPLETVRKALDLDPSTPLVVCDARDPASARASLIALVEHIRELVLS
;
A
#
# COMPACT_ATOMS: atom_id res chain seq x y z
N MET A 1 -11.96 -27.89 25.65
CA MET A 1 -11.03 -27.13 24.77
C MET A 1 -11.82 -26.35 23.72
N ALA A 2 -12.51 -25.29 24.14
CA ALA A 2 -13.32 -24.44 23.23
C ALA A 2 -13.27 -22.98 23.68
N SER A 3 -12.05 -22.44 23.90
CA SER A 3 -11.91 -21.06 24.42
C SER A 3 -10.87 -20.21 23.70
N ALA A 4 -10.40 -20.61 22.50
CA ALA A 4 -9.35 -19.85 21.80
C ALA A 4 -9.80 -19.24 20.46
N LEU A 5 -11.09 -19.30 20.11
CA LEU A 5 -11.60 -18.77 18.84
C LEU A 5 -12.50 -17.53 19.00
N SER A 6 -12.69 -17.01 20.22
CA SER A 6 -13.64 -15.90 20.44
C SER A 6 -13.00 -14.50 20.47
N ASP A 7 -11.67 -14.37 20.43
CA ASP A 7 -10.99 -13.07 20.57
C ASP A 7 -10.70 -12.34 19.25
N SER A 8 -11.16 -12.84 18.13
CA SER A 8 -10.90 -12.20 16.81
C SER A 8 -12.14 -11.53 16.19
N LEU A 9 -13.26 -11.50 16.88
CA LEU A 9 -14.41 -10.73 16.42
C LEU A 9 -14.13 -9.25 16.67
N ILE A 10 -14.03 -8.49 15.60
CA ILE A 10 -13.95 -7.02 15.64
C ILE A 10 -15.14 -6.55 16.50
N SER A 11 -14.84 -5.88 17.61
CA SER A 11 -15.89 -5.21 18.38
C SER A 11 -16.70 -4.34 17.43
N THR A 12 -18.03 -4.40 17.50
CA THR A 12 -18.94 -3.61 16.64
C THR A 12 -18.78 -2.10 16.82
N ASP A 13 -17.92 -1.67 17.73
CA ASP A 13 -17.66 -0.27 18.06
C ASP A 13 -16.51 0.36 17.25
N HIS A 14 -15.82 -0.40 16.39
CA HIS A 14 -14.71 0.13 15.59
C HIS A 14 -15.17 0.54 14.18
N ILE A 15 -14.79 1.73 13.77
CA ILE A 15 -15.03 2.23 12.41
C ILE A 15 -14.02 1.58 11.45
N PRO A 16 -14.47 0.83 10.43
CA PRO A 16 -13.56 0.27 9.43
C PRO A 16 -13.07 1.36 8.48
N VAL A 17 -11.76 1.45 8.28
CA VAL A 17 -11.12 2.39 7.37
C VAL A 17 -10.21 1.63 6.41
N LYS A 18 -10.39 1.84 5.12
CA LYS A 18 -9.56 1.29 4.07
C LYS A 18 -8.47 2.28 3.68
N LEU A 19 -7.22 1.83 3.68
CA LEU A 19 -6.06 2.55 3.18
C LEU A 19 -5.34 1.70 2.12
N VAL A 20 -4.83 2.36 1.09
CA VAL A 20 -4.05 1.70 0.03
C VAL A 20 -2.58 2.08 0.18
N ILE A 21 -1.70 1.10 0.06
CA ILE A 21 -0.26 1.29 -0.01
C ILE A 21 0.14 1.09 -1.47
N ALA A 22 0.60 2.14 -2.12
CA ALA A 22 0.97 2.13 -3.54
C ALA A 22 2.46 2.42 -3.73
N GLY A 23 2.96 2.26 -4.93
CA GLY A 23 4.37 2.53 -5.28
C GLY A 23 4.90 1.53 -6.29
N PRO A 24 6.08 1.78 -6.88
CA PRO A 24 6.68 0.93 -7.90
C PRO A 24 7.00 -0.49 -7.39
N PHE A 25 7.36 -1.37 -8.32
CA PHE A 25 7.77 -2.73 -7.97
C PHE A 25 9.03 -2.71 -7.10
N GLY A 26 9.04 -3.52 -6.02
CA GLY A 26 10.19 -3.65 -5.11
C GLY A 26 10.41 -2.48 -4.15
N VAL A 27 9.50 -1.47 -4.09
CA VAL A 27 9.64 -0.30 -3.22
C VAL A 27 9.39 -0.57 -1.72
N GLY A 28 8.89 -1.77 -1.35
CA GLY A 28 8.66 -2.15 0.05
C GLY A 28 7.20 -2.20 0.48
N LYS A 29 6.21 -2.25 -0.43
CA LYS A 29 4.78 -2.32 -0.09
C LYS A 29 4.43 -3.51 0.80
N THR A 30 4.83 -4.72 0.41
CA THR A 30 4.63 -5.93 1.21
C THR A 30 5.30 -5.83 2.57
N THR A 31 6.49 -5.20 2.62
CA THR A 31 7.25 -5.03 3.85
C THR A 31 6.52 -4.12 4.83
N ILE A 32 6.04 -2.95 4.37
CA ILE A 32 5.35 -1.99 5.25
C ILE A 32 3.99 -2.53 5.70
N VAL A 33 3.24 -3.23 4.83
CA VAL A 33 1.98 -3.89 5.23
C VAL A 33 2.26 -4.94 6.29
N SER A 34 3.32 -5.75 6.13
CA SER A 34 3.71 -6.76 7.11
C SER A 34 4.18 -6.15 8.44
N ALA A 35 4.93 -5.05 8.40
CA ALA A 35 5.41 -4.37 9.60
C ALA A 35 4.29 -3.71 10.42
N LEU A 36 3.21 -3.30 9.77
CA LEU A 36 2.06 -2.63 10.39
C LEU A 36 0.96 -3.60 10.83
N SER A 37 0.86 -4.76 10.19
CA SER A 37 -0.25 -5.67 10.39
C SER A 37 -0.14 -6.43 11.71
N GLU A 38 -1.21 -6.46 12.48
CA GLU A 38 -1.37 -7.30 13.68
C GLU A 38 -1.79 -8.75 13.37
N ILE A 39 -2.20 -9.01 12.12
CA ILE A 39 -2.51 -10.34 11.62
C ILE A 39 -1.41 -10.79 10.65
N ARG A 40 -1.27 -12.11 10.43
CA ARG A 40 -0.41 -12.59 9.35
C ARG A 40 -0.91 -11.98 8.04
N PRO A 41 -0.08 -11.23 7.30
CA PRO A 41 -0.49 -10.67 6.02
C PRO A 41 -0.95 -11.76 5.07
N LEU A 42 -2.06 -11.52 4.39
CA LEU A 42 -2.54 -12.38 3.32
C LEU A 42 -1.94 -11.89 2.01
N ASN A 43 -1.32 -12.79 1.29
CA ASN A 43 -0.80 -12.54 -0.05
C ASN A 43 -1.60 -13.40 -1.04
N THR A 44 -2.21 -12.77 -2.04
CA THR A 44 -3.06 -13.49 -3.00
C THR A 44 -2.28 -14.33 -4.02
N GLU A 45 -0.95 -14.31 -3.99
CA GLU A 45 -0.12 -15.15 -4.88
C GLU A 45 -0.45 -16.65 -4.76
N GLU A 46 -0.80 -17.13 -3.57
CA GLU A 46 -1.08 -18.55 -3.34
C GLU A 46 -2.45 -19.00 -3.89
N VAL A 47 -3.44 -18.09 -3.94
CA VAL A 47 -4.83 -18.46 -4.25
C VAL A 47 -5.10 -18.55 -5.76
N LEU A 48 -4.41 -17.75 -6.57
CA LEU A 48 -4.64 -17.71 -8.02
C LEU A 48 -3.94 -18.85 -8.78
N THR A 49 -2.86 -19.42 -8.21
CA THR A 49 -2.13 -20.54 -8.82
C THR A 49 -2.96 -21.82 -8.78
N GLU A 50 -3.76 -22.06 -7.72
CA GLU A 50 -4.64 -23.23 -7.62
C GLU A 50 -5.90 -23.11 -8.49
N ALA A 51 -6.48 -21.91 -8.60
CA ALA A 51 -7.68 -21.68 -9.41
C ALA A 51 -7.39 -21.68 -10.93
N GLY A 52 -6.21 -21.22 -11.34
CA GLY A 52 -5.81 -21.18 -12.75
C GLY A 52 -5.51 -22.56 -13.37
N THR A 53 -5.17 -23.55 -12.55
CA THR A 53 -4.87 -24.92 -13.01
C THR A 53 -6.13 -25.76 -13.31
N LEU A 54 -7.31 -25.31 -12.88
CA LEU A 54 -8.56 -26.08 -13.01
C LEU A 54 -9.42 -25.68 -14.23
N VAL A 55 -9.09 -24.63 -14.99
CA VAL A 55 -10.00 -24.05 -15.99
C VAL A 55 -9.49 -24.09 -17.44
N ASP A 56 -8.20 -24.29 -17.71
CA ASP A 56 -7.69 -24.21 -19.10
C ASP A 56 -7.04 -25.51 -19.59
N ASP A 57 -7.62 -26.03 -20.67
CA ASP A 57 -7.04 -27.05 -21.55
C ASP A 57 -5.84 -26.43 -22.32
N LEU A 58 -4.61 -26.77 -21.88
CA LEU A 58 -3.38 -26.12 -22.29
C LEU A 58 -2.58 -26.91 -23.33
N THR A 59 -3.23 -27.45 -24.32
CA THR A 59 -2.55 -28.04 -25.49
C THR A 59 -1.97 -26.92 -26.37
N GLY A 60 -0.69 -26.57 -26.16
CA GLY A 60 0.10 -25.82 -27.15
C GLY A 60 0.71 -24.46 -26.75
N VAL A 61 0.71 -24.08 -25.47
CA VAL A 61 1.37 -22.83 -25.02
C VAL A 61 2.61 -23.13 -24.19
N ASN A 62 3.77 -23.05 -24.82
CA ASN A 62 5.05 -22.96 -24.13
C ASN A 62 5.20 -21.54 -23.56
N GLU A 63 5.53 -21.44 -22.26
CA GLU A 63 5.71 -20.23 -21.46
C GLU A 63 4.42 -19.61 -20.88
N LYS A 64 3.89 -20.29 -19.84
CA LYS A 64 3.03 -19.62 -18.87
C LYS A 64 3.85 -18.68 -18.00
N THR A 65 3.87 -17.43 -18.37
CA THR A 65 4.16 -16.38 -17.38
C THR A 65 2.88 -16.20 -16.56
N THR A 66 2.74 -16.94 -15.47
CA THR A 66 1.67 -16.75 -14.48
C THR A 66 1.82 -15.35 -13.91
N THR A 67 1.01 -14.43 -14.40
CA THR A 67 0.96 -13.08 -13.87
C THR A 67 0.08 -13.11 -12.63
N THR A 68 0.68 -13.39 -11.51
CA THR A 68 0.04 -13.32 -10.20
C THR A 68 -0.18 -11.87 -9.83
N THR A 69 -1.43 -11.47 -9.70
CA THR A 69 -1.80 -10.17 -9.16
C THR A 69 -1.73 -10.26 -7.66
N ALA A 70 -0.54 -10.06 -7.10
CA ALA A 70 -0.35 -10.07 -5.66
C ALA A 70 -0.91 -8.79 -5.06
N ILE A 71 -1.96 -8.92 -4.25
CA ILE A 71 -2.45 -7.88 -3.35
C ILE A 71 -2.07 -8.29 -1.94
N ASP A 72 -1.29 -7.46 -1.26
CA ASP A 72 -1.01 -7.64 0.16
C ASP A 72 -2.21 -7.12 0.96
N PHE A 73 -2.60 -7.86 1.99
CA PHE A 73 -3.63 -7.42 2.92
C PHE A 73 -3.13 -7.49 4.36
N GLY A 74 -3.34 -6.42 5.11
CA GLY A 74 -3.03 -6.32 6.53
C GLY A 74 -4.13 -5.62 7.31
N ARG A 75 -4.11 -5.80 8.64
CA ARG A 75 -5.03 -5.18 9.57
C ARG A 75 -4.28 -4.57 10.73
N LEU A 76 -4.69 -3.36 11.14
CA LEU A 76 -4.20 -2.68 12.33
C LEU A 76 -5.38 -2.12 13.12
N THR A 77 -5.56 -2.57 14.36
CA THR A 77 -6.61 -2.09 15.26
C THR A 77 -6.08 -0.96 16.13
N LEU A 78 -6.80 0.16 16.12
CA LEU A 78 -6.55 1.33 16.95
C LEU A 78 -7.80 1.64 17.78
N PRO A 79 -7.72 2.43 18.86
CA PRO A 79 -8.89 2.81 19.62
C PRO A 79 -9.98 3.44 18.73
N GLY A 80 -11.13 2.79 18.62
CA GLY A 80 -12.27 3.25 17.83
C GLY A 80 -12.16 3.05 16.31
N VAL A 81 -11.05 2.55 15.78
CA VAL A 81 -10.83 2.40 14.33
C VAL A 81 -10.10 1.10 14.00
N VAL A 82 -10.52 0.41 12.95
CA VAL A 82 -9.75 -0.68 12.34
C VAL A 82 -9.29 -0.24 10.96
N LEU A 83 -7.98 -0.22 10.76
CA LEU A 83 -7.37 0.06 9.47
C LEU A 83 -7.19 -1.24 8.69
N TYR A 84 -7.76 -1.29 7.49
CA TYR A 84 -7.50 -2.32 6.49
C TYR A 84 -6.52 -1.79 5.46
N LEU A 85 -5.34 -2.42 5.41
CA LEU A 85 -4.23 -2.02 4.56
C LEU A 85 -4.17 -2.92 3.33
N PHE A 86 -4.20 -2.31 2.15
CA PHE A 86 -4.12 -3.03 0.87
C PHE A 86 -2.88 -2.57 0.11
N GLY A 87 -1.93 -3.48 -0.11
CA GLY A 87 -0.77 -3.22 -0.96
C GLY A 87 -1.14 -3.38 -2.44
N ALA A 88 -1.08 -2.29 -3.20
CA ALA A 88 -1.37 -2.31 -4.63
C ALA A 88 -0.26 -3.00 -5.44
N PRO A 89 -0.59 -3.73 -6.51
CA PRO A 89 0.42 -4.27 -7.43
C PRO A 89 1.27 -3.16 -8.03
N GLY A 90 2.60 -3.34 -8.03
CA GLY A 90 3.54 -2.30 -8.51
C GLY A 90 3.76 -2.25 -10.01
N GLN A 91 3.01 -2.99 -10.82
CA GLN A 91 3.18 -3.07 -12.26
C GLN A 91 2.03 -2.34 -12.99
N THR A 92 2.36 -1.52 -13.98
CA THR A 92 1.42 -0.67 -14.74
C THR A 92 0.29 -1.44 -15.44
N ARG A 93 0.49 -2.72 -15.77
CA ARG A 93 -0.56 -3.57 -16.39
C ARG A 93 -1.77 -3.84 -15.49
N PHE A 94 -1.73 -3.47 -14.20
CA PHE A 94 -2.82 -3.68 -13.25
C PHE A 94 -3.69 -2.44 -13.00
N GLN A 95 -3.73 -1.53 -13.96
CA GLN A 95 -4.53 -0.31 -13.87
C GLN A 95 -6.01 -0.58 -13.59
N VAL A 96 -6.57 -1.66 -14.15
CA VAL A 96 -7.97 -2.06 -13.86
C VAL A 96 -8.20 -2.39 -12.39
N LEU A 97 -7.21 -3.02 -11.73
CA LEU A 97 -7.29 -3.32 -10.30
C LEU A 97 -7.12 -2.08 -9.43
N TRP A 98 -6.45 -1.05 -9.95
CA TRP A 98 -6.27 0.20 -9.25
C TRP A 98 -7.61 0.86 -8.90
N GLU A 99 -8.52 0.98 -9.86
CA GLU A 99 -9.84 1.58 -9.66
C GLU A 99 -10.65 0.85 -8.59
N GLU A 100 -10.59 -0.49 -8.56
CA GLU A 100 -11.24 -1.30 -7.52
C GLU A 100 -10.56 -1.15 -6.16
N LEU A 101 -9.23 -1.06 -6.15
CA LEU A 101 -8.46 -0.88 -4.90
C LEU A 101 -8.71 0.49 -4.27
N VAL A 102 -8.79 1.57 -5.04
CA VAL A 102 -9.03 2.90 -4.47
C VAL A 102 -10.49 3.17 -4.15
N ARG A 103 -11.41 2.40 -4.72
CA ARG A 103 -12.84 2.56 -4.43
C ARG A 103 -13.12 2.38 -2.94
N GLY A 104 -13.64 3.42 -2.29
CA GLY A 104 -13.93 3.44 -0.86
C GLY A 104 -12.70 3.50 0.04
N ALA A 105 -11.51 3.71 -0.52
CA ALA A 105 -10.33 4.00 0.30
C ALA A 105 -10.39 5.44 0.83
N LEU A 106 -9.97 5.63 2.08
CA LEU A 106 -9.86 6.93 2.71
C LEU A 106 -8.69 7.73 2.12
N GLY A 107 -7.60 7.03 1.78
CA GLY A 107 -6.41 7.63 1.19
C GLY A 107 -5.38 6.60 0.75
N VAL A 108 -4.31 7.10 0.13
CA VAL A 108 -3.20 6.30 -0.41
C VAL A 108 -1.88 6.75 0.20
N LEU A 109 -1.11 5.80 0.75
CA LEU A 109 0.30 6.04 1.07
C LEU A 109 1.15 5.57 -0.12
N VAL A 110 1.78 6.52 -0.82
CA VAL A 110 2.68 6.23 -1.94
C VAL A 110 4.09 6.05 -1.41
N LEU A 111 4.67 4.87 -1.61
CA LEU A 111 6.09 4.64 -1.32
C LEU A 111 6.93 5.06 -2.53
N ALA A 112 7.99 5.82 -2.29
CA ALA A 112 8.97 6.23 -3.29
C ALA A 112 10.37 5.70 -2.93
N ASP A 113 11.21 5.49 -3.94
CA ASP A 113 12.59 5.03 -3.82
C ASP A 113 13.53 6.01 -4.53
N THR A 114 14.39 6.69 -3.78
CA THR A 114 15.32 7.69 -4.34
C THR A 114 16.36 7.12 -5.29
N ARG A 115 16.59 5.80 -5.27
CA ARG A 115 17.48 5.11 -6.22
C ARG A 115 16.87 5.00 -7.63
N ARG A 116 15.53 5.05 -7.72
CA ARG A 116 14.72 4.89 -8.92
C ARG A 116 13.49 5.79 -8.85
N ILE A 117 13.71 7.08 -8.64
CA ILE A 117 12.63 8.04 -8.34
C ILE A 117 11.64 8.15 -9.51
N ASP A 118 12.12 7.99 -10.73
CA ASP A 118 11.31 8.07 -11.95
C ASP A 118 10.21 7.02 -12.01
N ASP A 119 10.41 5.86 -11.37
CA ASP A 119 9.41 4.79 -11.31
C ASP A 119 8.17 5.21 -10.50
N SER A 120 8.26 6.27 -9.70
CA SER A 120 7.16 6.76 -8.87
C SER A 120 6.13 7.57 -9.64
N PHE A 121 6.47 8.19 -10.78
CA PHE A 121 5.58 9.07 -11.53
C PHE A 121 4.30 8.37 -11.99
N ALA A 122 4.42 7.16 -12.53
CA ALA A 122 3.25 6.41 -12.99
C ALA A 122 2.21 6.15 -11.88
N VAL A 123 2.67 5.97 -10.63
CA VAL A 123 1.79 5.76 -9.48
C VAL A 123 1.22 7.08 -8.99
N LEU A 124 2.01 8.15 -8.98
CA LEU A 124 1.54 9.50 -8.63
C LEU A 124 0.46 9.97 -9.59
N ASP A 125 0.66 9.80 -10.90
CA ASP A 125 -0.35 10.10 -11.93
C ASP A 125 -1.67 9.36 -11.67
N LEU A 126 -1.61 8.07 -11.29
CA LEU A 126 -2.81 7.28 -10.98
C LEU A 126 -3.55 7.82 -9.76
N VAL A 127 -2.83 8.19 -8.72
CA VAL A 127 -3.40 8.71 -7.47
C VAL A 127 -4.02 10.08 -7.68
N GLU A 128 -3.33 10.97 -8.39
CA GLU A 128 -3.78 12.32 -8.70
C GLU A 128 -4.98 12.32 -9.64
N ASN A 129 -4.96 11.50 -10.70
CA ASN A 129 -6.08 11.34 -11.62
C ASN A 129 -7.32 10.76 -10.92
N ALA A 130 -7.13 9.92 -9.90
CA ALA A 130 -8.24 9.40 -9.10
C ALA A 130 -8.82 10.45 -8.13
N GLY A 131 -8.14 11.58 -7.92
CA GLY A 131 -8.53 12.62 -6.98
C GLY A 131 -8.58 12.16 -5.53
N ILE A 132 -7.84 11.10 -5.20
CA ILE A 132 -7.80 10.55 -3.84
C ILE A 132 -6.69 11.22 -3.02
N ARG A 133 -6.95 11.42 -1.73
CA ARG A 133 -5.97 11.97 -0.80
C ARG A 133 -4.77 11.04 -0.66
N TYR A 134 -3.56 11.60 -0.66
CA TYR A 134 -2.36 10.80 -0.52
C TYR A 134 -1.25 11.51 0.26
N ALA A 135 -0.31 10.72 0.73
CA ALA A 135 0.96 11.16 1.26
C ALA A 135 2.08 10.34 0.61
N VAL A 136 3.26 10.89 0.53
CA VAL A 136 4.43 10.20 -0.01
C VAL A 136 5.40 9.84 1.12
N ALA A 137 5.82 8.58 1.16
CA ALA A 137 6.84 8.10 2.07
C ALA A 137 8.05 7.60 1.27
N VAL A 138 9.18 8.28 1.44
CA VAL A 138 10.45 7.89 0.84
C VAL A 138 11.02 6.72 1.62
N ASN A 139 10.97 5.51 1.06
CA ASN A 139 11.48 4.33 1.73
C ASN A 139 13.01 4.29 1.66
N HIS A 140 13.64 4.21 2.83
CA HIS A 140 15.09 4.14 2.95
C HIS A 140 15.60 2.71 2.77
N PHE A 141 16.57 2.54 1.89
CA PHE A 141 17.35 1.32 1.70
C PHE A 141 18.80 1.58 2.07
N ALA A 142 19.56 0.54 2.35
CA ALA A 142 20.96 0.66 2.79
C ALA A 142 21.85 1.41 1.76
N ASP A 143 21.48 1.33 0.49
CA ASP A 143 22.17 1.97 -0.64
C ASP A 143 21.43 3.20 -1.19
N SER A 144 20.41 3.69 -0.48
CA SER A 144 19.69 4.90 -0.87
C SER A 144 20.57 6.14 -0.69
N PRO A 145 20.65 7.03 -1.69
CA PRO A 145 21.22 8.34 -1.50
C PRO A 145 20.42 9.15 -0.48
N ASP A 146 21.12 9.88 0.38
CA ASP A 146 20.50 10.79 1.35
C ASP A 146 20.27 12.15 0.71
N TYR A 147 19.05 12.41 0.28
CA TYR A 147 18.63 13.69 -0.28
C TYR A 147 17.74 14.46 0.70
N PRO A 148 17.92 15.80 0.82
CA PRO A 148 16.95 16.63 1.52
C PRO A 148 15.53 16.42 0.96
N LEU A 149 14.53 16.32 1.84
CA LEU A 149 13.14 16.10 1.42
C LEU A 149 12.63 17.14 0.40
N GLU A 150 13.08 18.40 0.53
CA GLU A 150 12.75 19.45 -0.44
C GLU A 150 13.29 19.17 -1.86
N THR A 151 14.43 18.49 -1.96
CA THR A 151 14.97 18.06 -3.25
C THR A 151 14.10 16.94 -3.84
N VAL A 152 13.69 15.99 -3.00
CA VAL A 152 12.78 14.90 -3.40
C VAL A 152 11.41 15.44 -3.81
N ARG A 153 10.85 16.40 -3.04
CA ARG A 153 9.58 17.08 -3.35
C ARG A 153 9.61 17.68 -4.75
N LYS A 154 10.66 18.44 -5.05
CA LYS A 154 10.83 19.08 -6.36
C LYS A 154 11.03 18.05 -7.47
N ALA A 155 11.78 16.98 -7.21
CA ALA A 155 12.02 15.93 -8.18
C ALA A 155 10.75 15.16 -8.53
N LEU A 156 9.82 14.97 -7.56
CA LEU A 156 8.53 14.31 -7.75
C LEU A 156 7.40 15.28 -8.15
N ASP A 157 7.70 16.58 -8.32
CA ASP A 157 6.72 17.65 -8.61
C ASP A 157 5.50 17.66 -7.68
N LEU A 158 5.74 17.41 -6.39
CA LEU A 158 4.66 17.29 -5.40
C LEU A 158 4.12 18.68 -4.98
N ASP A 159 2.80 18.75 -4.88
CA ASP A 159 2.14 19.93 -4.29
C ASP A 159 2.71 20.22 -2.89
N PRO A 160 2.93 21.50 -2.53
CA PRO A 160 3.43 21.89 -1.21
C PRO A 160 2.60 21.35 -0.04
N SER A 161 1.31 21.12 -0.22
CA SER A 161 0.41 20.59 0.80
C SER A 161 0.48 19.07 0.95
N THR A 162 1.03 18.34 -0.04
CA THR A 162 1.16 16.88 0.03
C THR A 162 2.22 16.50 1.07
N PRO A 163 1.88 15.70 2.10
CA PRO A 163 2.87 15.23 3.06
C PRO A 163 3.96 14.39 2.40
N LEU A 164 5.20 14.70 2.74
CA LEU A 164 6.38 13.95 2.31
C LEU A 164 7.22 13.61 3.53
N VAL A 165 7.40 12.33 3.80
CA VAL A 165 8.12 11.81 4.98
C VAL A 165 9.17 10.79 4.58
N VAL A 166 10.18 10.59 5.44
CA VAL A 166 11.12 9.45 5.32
C VAL A 166 10.52 8.25 6.04
N CYS A 167 10.69 7.08 5.46
CA CYS A 167 10.21 5.81 6.00
C CYS A 167 11.30 4.73 5.91
N ASP A 168 11.43 3.90 6.94
CA ASP A 168 12.00 2.56 6.81
C ASP A 168 10.83 1.57 6.92
N ALA A 169 10.47 0.95 5.82
CA ALA A 169 9.34 0.01 5.76
C ALA A 169 9.51 -1.22 6.66
N ARG A 170 10.74 -1.52 7.12
CA ARG A 170 11.07 -2.64 8.01
C ARG A 170 10.88 -2.29 9.48
N ASP A 171 10.90 -0.99 9.81
CA ASP A 171 10.69 -0.50 11.16
C ASP A 171 9.21 -0.16 11.40
N PRO A 172 8.51 -0.89 12.29
CA PRO A 172 7.09 -0.63 12.56
C PRO A 172 6.81 0.80 13.07
N ALA A 173 7.74 1.42 13.78
CA ALA A 173 7.56 2.78 14.29
C ALA A 173 7.62 3.80 13.14
N SER A 174 8.59 3.67 12.23
CA SER A 174 8.73 4.49 11.03
C SER A 174 7.54 4.29 10.07
N ALA A 175 7.14 3.05 9.82
CA ALA A 175 5.98 2.72 9.02
C ALA A 175 4.69 3.35 9.59
N ARG A 176 4.50 3.29 10.91
CA ARG A 176 3.36 3.90 11.59
C ARG A 176 3.37 5.42 11.48
N ALA A 177 4.53 6.06 11.61
CA ALA A 177 4.66 7.52 11.44
C ALA A 177 4.24 7.96 10.03
N SER A 178 4.56 7.18 9.01
CA SER A 178 4.12 7.45 7.63
C SER A 178 2.61 7.35 7.45
N LEU A 179 1.95 6.36 8.08
CA LEU A 179 0.48 6.29 8.09
C LEU A 179 -0.16 7.46 8.84
N ILE A 180 0.43 7.88 9.95
CA ILE A 180 -0.06 9.03 10.73
C ILE A 180 -0.03 10.28 9.87
N ALA A 181 1.06 10.55 9.13
CA ALA A 181 1.15 11.70 8.24
C ALA A 181 0.01 11.72 7.19
N LEU A 182 -0.33 10.56 6.60
CA LEU A 182 -1.47 10.44 5.69
C LEU A 182 -2.80 10.75 6.40
N VAL A 183 -3.05 10.15 7.57
CA VAL A 183 -4.32 10.29 8.30
C VAL A 183 -4.52 11.72 8.78
N GLU A 184 -3.46 12.39 9.27
CA GLU A 184 -3.50 13.78 9.68
C GLU A 184 -3.82 14.70 8.50
N HIS A 185 -3.19 14.51 7.36
CA HIS A 185 -3.49 15.25 6.15
C HIS A 185 -4.95 15.13 5.72
N ILE A 186 -5.50 13.91 5.74
CA ILE A 186 -6.91 13.68 5.42
C ILE A 186 -7.81 14.41 6.42
N ARG A 187 -7.50 14.33 7.71
CA ARG A 187 -8.29 14.98 8.76
C ARG A 187 -8.32 16.51 8.61
N GLU A 188 -7.18 17.14 8.32
CA GLU A 188 -7.09 18.58 8.14
C GLU A 188 -7.96 19.07 7.00
N LEU A 189 -8.03 18.32 5.92
CA LEU A 189 -8.83 18.67 4.74
C LEU A 189 -10.35 18.41 4.90
N VAL A 190 -10.75 17.57 5.85
CA VAL A 190 -12.17 17.33 6.18
C VAL A 190 -12.70 18.42 7.12
N LEU A 191 -11.81 19.05 7.91
CA LEU A 191 -12.18 20.07 8.89
C LEU A 191 -12.05 21.50 8.36
N SER A 192 -11.46 21.72 7.17
CA SER A 192 -11.33 22.99 6.47
C SER A 192 -12.52 23.26 5.55
#